data_a1b9c838c59a29885775034b223b54a7
#
_entry.id   a1b9c838c59a29885775034b223b54a7
#
_cell.length_a   1.000
_cell.length_b   1.000
_cell.length_c   1.000
_cell.angle_alpha   90.00
_cell.angle_beta   90.00
_cell.angle_gamma   90.00
#
_symmetry.space_group_name_H-M   'P 1'
#
loop_
_entity.id
_entity.type
_entity.pdbx_description
1 polymer ?
#
loop_
_entity_poly.entity_id
_entity_poly.type
_entity_poly.pdbx_seq_one_letter_code
_entity_poly.pdbx_strand_id
1 'polypeptide(L)'
;EMSLPLLPGFEARLRALFPQVGSLLQPGGKIEDVSLAHVLTASALQLQAQAGCPVTFSRTNVTPETGVFQVVVEYTEEEVGRLALEHAQSLIKAAVSGEQFDVPAAIAILREMDEDTRLGPSTGSIVNAARARNIPFRRLTQGSLVQFGWGAKQRRIWAAEVDSTSAVSE
;
A
#
# COMPACT_ATOMS: atom_id res chain seq x y z
N GLU A 1 17.10 -1.46 -19.25
CA GLU A 1 17.25 -0.27 -18.38
C GLU A 1 16.50 0.89 -19.03
N MET A 2 15.22 1.09 -18.65
CA MET A 2 14.47 2.25 -19.14
C MET A 2 14.57 3.35 -18.07
N SER A 3 15.54 4.23 -18.24
CA SER A 3 15.56 5.51 -17.53
C SER A 3 14.49 6.44 -18.13
N LEU A 4 13.86 7.29 -17.34
CA LEU A 4 12.81 8.23 -17.78
C LEU A 4 13.19 9.09 -19.00
N PRO A 5 14.46 9.51 -19.19
CA PRO A 5 14.89 10.23 -20.39
C PRO A 5 14.67 9.48 -21.70
N LEU A 6 14.54 8.15 -21.67
CA LEU A 6 14.32 7.31 -22.86
C LEU A 6 12.84 7.18 -23.28
N LEU A 7 11.92 7.79 -22.53
CA LEU A 7 10.48 7.76 -22.79
C LEU A 7 9.94 9.17 -23.06
N PRO A 8 10.07 9.69 -24.31
CA PRO A 8 9.64 11.06 -24.63
C PRO A 8 8.16 11.28 -24.28
N GLY A 9 7.88 12.38 -23.57
CA GLY A 9 6.52 12.74 -23.16
C GLY A 9 5.90 11.91 -22.03
N PHE A 10 6.58 10.89 -21.51
CA PHE A 10 6.08 10.06 -20.41
C PHE A 10 5.75 10.89 -19.16
N GLU A 11 6.67 11.75 -18.74
CA GLU A 11 6.48 12.58 -17.54
C GLU A 11 5.27 13.54 -17.70
N ALA A 12 5.11 14.15 -18.86
CA ALA A 12 3.97 15.04 -19.11
C ALA A 12 2.65 14.26 -19.06
N ARG A 13 2.60 13.08 -19.66
CA ARG A 13 1.40 12.21 -19.61
C ARG A 13 1.12 11.72 -18.20
N LEU A 14 2.13 11.27 -17.46
CA LEU A 14 1.98 10.84 -16.09
C LEU A 14 1.43 11.98 -15.20
N ARG A 15 1.97 13.19 -15.33
CA ARG A 15 1.48 14.38 -14.61
C ARG A 15 0.05 14.75 -15.00
N ALA A 16 -0.33 14.55 -16.25
CA ALA A 16 -1.70 14.78 -16.70
C ALA A 16 -2.68 13.77 -16.12
N LEU A 17 -2.28 12.48 -16.03
CA LEU A 17 -3.08 11.40 -15.46
C LEU A 17 -3.14 11.47 -13.93
N PHE A 18 -2.00 11.74 -13.28
CA PHE A 18 -1.88 11.72 -11.82
C PHE A 18 -0.92 12.82 -11.32
N PRO A 19 -1.42 14.08 -11.19
CA PRO A 19 -0.57 15.23 -10.83
C PRO A 19 0.21 15.07 -9.53
N GLN A 20 -0.35 14.37 -8.57
CA GLN A 20 0.22 14.18 -7.23
C GLN A 20 1.53 13.37 -7.24
N VAL A 21 1.72 12.48 -8.21
CA VAL A 21 2.97 11.72 -8.35
C VAL A 21 4.12 12.61 -8.78
N GLY A 22 3.85 13.63 -9.57
CA GLY A 22 4.88 14.56 -10.03
C GLY A 22 5.65 15.29 -8.91
N SER A 23 5.00 15.55 -7.77
CA SER A 23 5.65 16.17 -6.61
C SER A 23 6.55 15.21 -5.83
N LEU A 24 6.28 13.91 -5.89
CA LEU A 24 7.06 12.86 -5.19
C LEU A 24 8.31 12.46 -5.96
N LEU A 25 8.36 12.75 -7.25
CA LEU A 25 9.52 12.48 -8.11
C LEU A 25 10.62 13.54 -8.00
N GLN A 26 10.43 14.55 -7.14
CA GLN A 26 11.40 15.63 -6.90
C GLN A 26 11.95 15.67 -5.46
N PRO A 27 12.51 14.64 -4.89
CA PRO A 27 13.29 14.78 -3.66
C PRO A 27 14.76 14.97 -4.03
N GLY A 28 15.17 16.21 -4.33
CA GLY A 28 16.58 16.62 -4.34
C GLY A 28 17.56 15.87 -5.26
N GLY A 29 17.08 14.89 -6.04
CA GLY A 29 17.85 14.11 -7.00
C GLY A 29 17.70 14.66 -8.42
N LYS A 30 18.73 14.51 -9.25
CA LYS A 30 18.62 14.79 -10.66
C LYS A 30 17.59 13.83 -11.27
N ILE A 31 16.71 14.32 -12.13
CA ILE A 31 15.69 13.52 -12.87
C ILE A 31 16.33 12.33 -13.61
N GLU A 32 17.62 12.44 -13.92
CA GLU A 32 18.43 11.39 -14.59
C GLU A 32 18.54 10.08 -13.80
N ASP A 33 18.33 10.12 -12.47
CA ASP A 33 18.44 8.95 -11.58
C ASP A 33 17.09 8.29 -11.27
N VAL A 34 15.99 8.81 -11.80
CA VAL A 34 14.64 8.28 -11.55
C VAL A 34 14.30 7.18 -12.55
N SER A 35 14.08 5.97 -12.07
CA SER A 35 13.63 4.82 -12.87
C SER A 35 12.11 4.65 -12.80
N LEU A 36 11.54 3.83 -13.70
CA LEU A 36 10.14 3.43 -13.64
C LEU A 36 9.78 2.74 -12.30
N ALA A 37 10.74 2.12 -11.63
CA ALA A 37 10.54 1.52 -10.31
C ALA A 37 10.26 2.59 -9.25
N HIS A 38 10.90 3.76 -9.31
CA HIS A 38 10.59 4.89 -8.44
C HIS A 38 9.18 5.43 -8.70
N VAL A 39 8.80 5.54 -9.98
CA VAL A 39 7.43 5.93 -10.35
C VAL A 39 6.41 4.94 -9.83
N LEU A 40 6.69 3.63 -9.93
CA LEU A 40 5.81 2.57 -9.44
C LEU A 40 5.57 2.68 -7.94
N THR A 41 6.65 2.80 -7.15
CA THR A 41 6.53 2.90 -5.68
C THR A 41 5.80 4.17 -5.26
N ALA A 42 6.13 5.31 -5.86
CA ALA A 42 5.48 6.59 -5.58
C ALA A 42 3.99 6.56 -5.96
N SER A 43 3.64 5.98 -7.12
CA SER A 43 2.25 5.88 -7.57
C SER A 43 1.44 4.96 -6.66
N ALA A 44 1.96 3.78 -6.33
CA ALA A 44 1.27 2.83 -5.46
C ALA A 44 1.04 3.39 -4.04
N LEU A 45 2.04 4.10 -3.48
CA LEU A 45 1.88 4.77 -2.19
C LEU A 45 0.82 5.87 -2.26
N GLN A 46 0.88 6.72 -3.30
CA GLN A 46 -0.03 7.85 -3.44
C GLN A 46 -1.48 7.43 -3.72
N LEU A 47 -1.70 6.36 -4.49
CA LEU A 47 -3.04 5.79 -4.70
C LEU A 47 -3.66 5.34 -3.39
N GLN A 48 -2.91 4.63 -2.54
CA GLN A 48 -3.36 4.22 -1.20
C GLN A 48 -3.64 5.43 -0.30
N ALA A 49 -2.73 6.41 -0.27
CA ALA A 49 -2.91 7.62 0.55
C ALA A 49 -4.17 8.38 0.16
N GLN A 50 -4.48 8.51 -1.14
CA GLN A 50 -5.71 9.15 -1.61
C GLN A 50 -6.97 8.31 -1.39
N ALA A 51 -6.83 7.00 -1.32
CA ALA A 51 -7.92 6.13 -0.89
C ALA A 51 -8.25 6.29 0.61
N GLY A 52 -7.37 6.92 1.39
CA GLY A 52 -7.55 7.17 2.83
C GLY A 52 -6.72 6.24 3.72
N CYS A 53 -5.85 5.40 3.14
CA CYS A 53 -4.95 4.55 3.91
C CYS A 53 -3.84 5.40 4.57
N PRO A 54 -3.54 5.23 5.86
CA PRO A 54 -2.51 5.98 6.57
C PRO A 54 -1.10 5.43 6.28
N VAL A 55 -0.70 5.46 5.02
CA VAL A 55 0.61 5.01 4.53
C VAL A 55 1.49 6.18 4.18
N THR A 56 2.78 6.11 4.51
CA THR A 56 3.74 7.19 4.32
C THR A 56 5.09 6.74 3.77
N PHE A 57 5.35 5.42 3.77
CA PHE A 57 6.66 4.89 3.43
C PHE A 57 6.67 4.11 2.12
N SER A 58 7.61 4.45 1.26
CA SER A 58 8.01 3.62 0.13
C SER A 58 9.50 3.73 -0.12
N ARG A 59 10.12 2.70 -0.70
CA ARG A 59 11.53 2.68 -1.04
C ARG A 59 11.79 1.87 -2.29
N THR A 60 12.69 2.37 -3.11
CA THR A 60 13.24 1.66 -4.28
C THR A 60 14.73 1.43 -4.06
N ASN A 61 15.17 0.19 -4.16
CA ASN A 61 16.58 -0.19 -4.04
C ASN A 61 17.06 -0.75 -5.38
N VAL A 62 18.27 -0.38 -5.76
CA VAL A 62 18.99 -1.01 -6.87
C VAL A 62 19.48 -2.37 -6.40
N THR A 63 19.37 -3.39 -7.26
CA THR A 63 19.92 -4.71 -7.00
C THR A 63 21.26 -4.89 -7.75
N PRO A 64 22.06 -5.93 -7.42
CA PRO A 64 23.27 -6.24 -8.17
C PRO A 64 23.01 -6.61 -9.65
N GLU A 65 21.80 -7.02 -9.98
CA GLU A 65 21.40 -7.37 -11.34
C GLU A 65 20.97 -6.10 -12.10
N THR A 66 21.59 -5.84 -13.23
CA THR A 66 21.33 -4.65 -14.04
C THR A 66 19.86 -4.59 -14.52
N GLY A 67 19.20 -3.47 -14.28
CA GLY A 67 17.80 -3.25 -14.67
C GLY A 67 16.77 -3.87 -13.71
N VAL A 68 17.22 -4.56 -12.64
CA VAL A 68 16.34 -5.12 -11.63
C VAL A 68 16.34 -4.24 -10.39
N PHE A 69 15.16 -3.92 -9.89
CA PHE A 69 14.95 -3.10 -8.71
C PHE A 69 14.10 -3.84 -7.68
N GLN A 70 14.46 -3.68 -6.43
CA GLN A 70 13.59 -4.08 -5.33
C GLN A 70 12.73 -2.90 -4.91
N VAL A 71 11.41 -3.08 -4.92
CA VAL A 71 10.46 -2.07 -4.50
C VAL A 71 9.80 -2.47 -3.19
N VAL A 72 9.66 -1.50 -2.29
CA VAL A 72 8.99 -1.65 -1.00
C VAL A 72 7.95 -0.55 -0.89
N VAL A 73 6.71 -0.93 -0.63
CA VAL A 73 5.60 0.00 -0.43
C VAL A 73 4.86 -0.40 0.83
N GLU A 74 4.65 0.56 1.71
CA GLU A 74 3.84 0.37 2.91
C GLU A 74 2.38 0.12 2.53
N TYR A 75 1.70 -0.72 3.31
CA TYR A 75 0.27 -0.95 3.20
C TYR A 75 -0.36 -1.14 4.58
N THR A 76 -1.65 -0.90 4.69
CA THR A 76 -2.45 -1.21 5.89
C THR A 76 -3.00 -2.62 5.83
N GLU A 77 -3.56 -3.00 4.69
CA GLU A 77 -4.10 -4.32 4.38
C GLU A 77 -3.41 -4.86 3.12
N GLU A 78 -3.03 -6.14 3.14
CA GLU A 78 -2.23 -6.74 2.06
C GLU A 78 -2.93 -6.68 0.69
N GLU A 79 -4.24 -6.95 0.67
CA GLU A 79 -5.05 -6.94 -0.56
C GLU A 79 -5.09 -5.54 -1.18
N VAL A 80 -5.24 -4.50 -0.35
CA VAL A 80 -5.20 -3.09 -0.79
C VAL A 80 -3.83 -2.73 -1.37
N GLY A 81 -2.76 -3.15 -0.69
CA GLY A 81 -1.38 -2.92 -1.16
C GLY A 81 -1.08 -3.60 -2.49
N ARG A 82 -1.53 -4.84 -2.68
CA ARG A 82 -1.40 -5.57 -3.95
C ARG A 82 -2.15 -4.88 -5.08
N LEU A 83 -3.41 -4.54 -4.86
CA LEU A 83 -4.23 -3.85 -5.86
C LEU A 83 -3.67 -2.46 -6.20
N ALA A 84 -3.12 -1.73 -5.22
CA ALA A 84 -2.48 -0.45 -5.46
C ALA A 84 -1.24 -0.58 -6.38
N LEU A 85 -0.45 -1.65 -6.23
CA LEU A 85 0.66 -1.94 -7.13
C LEU A 85 0.18 -2.28 -8.55
N GLU A 86 -0.89 -3.04 -8.71
CA GLU A 86 -1.49 -3.38 -10.00
C GLU A 86 -2.04 -2.13 -10.70
N HIS A 87 -2.73 -1.25 -9.98
CA HIS A 87 -3.19 0.02 -10.52
C HIS A 87 -2.03 0.95 -10.90
N ALA A 88 -0.96 1.00 -10.09
CA ALA A 88 0.22 1.77 -10.41
C ALA A 88 0.93 1.25 -11.67
N GLN A 89 1.00 -0.07 -11.86
CA GLN A 89 1.53 -0.66 -13.11
C GLN A 89 0.67 -0.27 -14.33
N SER A 90 -0.65 -0.32 -14.19
CA SER A 90 -1.58 0.04 -15.26
C SER A 90 -1.49 1.53 -15.62
N LEU A 91 -1.39 2.40 -14.61
CA LEU A 91 -1.14 3.83 -14.78
C LEU A 91 0.17 4.10 -15.56
N ILE A 92 1.26 3.42 -15.18
CA ILE A 92 2.55 3.56 -15.87
C ILE A 92 2.45 3.08 -17.32
N LYS A 93 1.81 1.93 -17.56
CA LYS A 93 1.58 1.43 -18.93
C LYS A 93 0.80 2.42 -19.77
N ALA A 94 -0.28 2.99 -19.23
CA ALA A 94 -1.08 4.02 -19.90
C ALA A 94 -0.23 5.27 -20.20
N ALA A 95 0.58 5.74 -19.25
CA ALA A 95 1.48 6.87 -19.47
C ALA A 95 2.57 6.60 -20.52
N VAL A 96 3.04 5.34 -20.64
CA VAL A 96 4.01 4.94 -21.68
C VAL A 96 3.34 4.90 -23.06
N SER A 97 2.18 4.24 -23.17
CA SER A 97 1.47 4.04 -24.44
C SER A 97 0.67 5.27 -24.90
N GLY A 98 0.42 6.22 -24.00
CA GLY A 98 -0.45 7.38 -24.26
C GLY A 98 -1.94 7.05 -24.18
N GLU A 99 -2.29 5.97 -23.49
CA GLU A 99 -3.67 5.55 -23.23
C GLU A 99 -4.27 6.30 -22.05
N GLN A 100 -5.58 6.19 -21.91
CA GLN A 100 -6.30 6.74 -20.76
C GLN A 100 -6.24 5.77 -19.56
N PHE A 101 -6.17 6.33 -18.37
CA PHE A 101 -6.31 5.59 -17.11
C PHE A 101 -7.18 6.41 -16.14
N ASP A 102 -8.21 5.80 -15.60
CA ASP A 102 -9.15 6.45 -14.69
C ASP A 102 -8.61 6.36 -13.25
N VAL A 103 -7.80 7.33 -12.87
CA VAL A 103 -7.24 7.43 -11.51
C VAL A 103 -8.33 7.59 -10.44
N PRO A 104 -9.34 8.45 -10.60
CA PRO A 104 -10.48 8.52 -9.68
C PRO A 104 -11.17 7.18 -9.44
N ALA A 105 -11.44 6.40 -10.48
CA ALA A 105 -12.05 5.09 -10.35
C ALA A 105 -11.12 4.10 -9.60
N ALA A 106 -9.83 4.08 -9.89
CA ALA A 106 -8.86 3.26 -9.20
C ALA A 106 -8.79 3.59 -7.69
N ILE A 107 -8.83 4.87 -7.33
CA ILE A 107 -8.86 5.32 -5.92
C ILE A 107 -10.17 4.91 -5.25
N ALA A 108 -11.31 4.99 -5.93
CA ALA A 108 -12.60 4.58 -5.38
C ALA A 108 -12.61 3.08 -5.06
N ILE A 109 -12.10 2.24 -5.96
CA ILE A 109 -12.00 0.78 -5.75
C ILE A 109 -11.07 0.46 -4.56
N LEU A 110 -9.93 1.13 -4.46
CA LEU A 110 -9.02 0.93 -3.32
C LEU A 110 -9.66 1.33 -1.99
N ARG A 111 -10.44 2.41 -1.98
CA ARG A 111 -11.17 2.86 -0.78
C ARG A 111 -12.21 1.86 -0.35
N GLU A 112 -13.04 1.36 -1.28
CA GLU A 112 -14.03 0.34 -1.01
C GLU A 112 -13.37 -0.93 -0.45
N MET A 113 -12.31 -1.41 -1.08
CA MET A 113 -11.55 -2.56 -0.59
C MET A 113 -10.95 -2.33 0.81
N ASP A 114 -10.39 -1.14 1.10
CA ASP A 114 -9.88 -0.81 2.43
C ASP A 114 -11.01 -0.79 3.47
N GLU A 115 -12.16 -0.22 3.15
CA GLU A 115 -13.33 -0.17 4.03
C GLU A 115 -13.86 -1.56 4.35
N ASP A 116 -13.88 -2.45 3.38
CA ASP A 116 -14.33 -3.84 3.54
C ASP A 116 -13.34 -4.71 4.31
N THR A 117 -12.04 -4.45 4.12
CA THR A 117 -10.97 -5.33 4.64
C THR A 117 -10.47 -4.88 6.01
N ARG A 118 -10.46 -3.59 6.31
CA ARG A 118 -9.92 -3.05 7.55
C ARG A 118 -10.68 -3.54 8.78
N LEU A 119 -9.95 -3.68 9.88
CA LEU A 119 -10.55 -3.97 11.17
C LEU A 119 -11.45 -2.81 11.62
N GLY A 120 -12.62 -3.14 12.17
CA GLY A 120 -13.50 -2.16 12.79
C GLY A 120 -12.80 -1.33 13.87
N PRO A 121 -13.34 -0.13 14.23
CA PRO A 121 -12.65 0.84 15.09
C PRO A 121 -12.15 0.26 16.42
N SER A 122 -12.97 -0.56 17.06
CA SER A 122 -12.63 -1.18 18.37
C SER A 122 -11.48 -2.16 18.25
N THR A 123 -11.57 -3.12 17.32
CA THR A 123 -10.52 -4.11 17.07
C THR A 123 -9.24 -3.44 16.57
N GLY A 124 -9.36 -2.47 15.67
CA GLY A 124 -8.23 -1.71 15.12
C GLY A 124 -7.49 -0.94 16.21
N SER A 125 -8.18 -0.31 17.16
CA SER A 125 -7.57 0.37 18.30
C SER A 125 -6.77 -0.58 19.19
N ILE A 126 -7.29 -1.78 19.46
CA ILE A 126 -6.60 -2.79 20.26
C ILE A 126 -5.36 -3.30 19.53
N VAL A 127 -5.47 -3.59 18.22
CA VAL A 127 -4.34 -4.02 17.39
C VAL A 127 -3.25 -2.95 17.33
N ASN A 128 -3.59 -1.69 17.15
CA ASN A 128 -2.64 -0.58 17.15
C ASN A 128 -1.94 -0.42 18.50
N ALA A 129 -2.67 -0.58 19.61
CA ALA A 129 -2.09 -0.57 20.95
C ALA A 129 -1.13 -1.74 21.19
N ALA A 130 -1.42 -2.91 20.62
CA ALA A 130 -0.53 -4.09 20.67
C ALA A 130 0.73 -3.86 19.83
N ARG A 131 0.57 -3.32 18.61
CA ARG A 131 1.69 -2.97 17.70
C ARG A 131 2.65 -1.97 18.37
N ALA A 132 2.12 -0.92 19.00
CA ALA A 132 2.92 0.07 19.73
C ALA A 132 3.71 -0.52 20.90
N ARG A 133 3.32 -1.68 21.42
CA ARG A 133 3.99 -2.42 22.51
C ARG A 133 4.81 -3.60 22.03
N ASN A 134 5.00 -3.74 20.70
CA ASN A 134 5.66 -4.89 20.07
C ASN A 134 5.04 -6.25 20.44
N ILE A 135 3.72 -6.27 20.73
CA ILE A 135 3.00 -7.52 20.97
C ILE A 135 2.65 -8.10 19.59
N PRO A 136 3.14 -9.30 19.25
CA PRO A 136 2.81 -9.93 17.97
C PRO A 136 1.32 -10.25 17.91
N PHE A 137 0.72 -10.07 16.76
CA PHE A 137 -0.68 -10.39 16.53
C PHE A 137 -0.87 -11.04 15.16
N ARG A 138 -1.96 -11.76 15.03
CA ARG A 138 -2.38 -12.40 13.79
C ARG A 138 -3.89 -12.35 13.68
N ARG A 139 -4.40 -11.90 12.54
CA ARG A 139 -5.80 -12.01 12.17
C ARG A 139 -6.09 -13.46 11.80
N LEU A 140 -7.12 -14.06 12.36
CA LEU A 140 -7.45 -15.48 12.18
C LEU A 140 -8.52 -15.71 11.12
N THR A 141 -9.36 -14.72 10.85
CA THR A 141 -10.43 -14.75 9.84
C THR A 141 -10.44 -13.45 9.06
N GLN A 142 -11.23 -13.36 8.01
CA GLN A 142 -11.50 -12.09 7.33
C GLN A 142 -12.29 -11.09 8.19
N GLY A 143 -12.91 -11.56 9.28
CA GLY A 143 -13.61 -10.71 10.25
C GLY A 143 -12.69 -10.12 11.31
N SER A 144 -13.26 -9.85 12.49
CA SER A 144 -12.60 -9.16 13.61
C SER A 144 -11.92 -10.10 14.61
N LEU A 145 -11.74 -11.38 14.29
CA LEU A 145 -11.06 -12.34 15.17
C LEU A 145 -9.55 -12.19 15.07
N VAL A 146 -8.92 -11.74 16.15
CA VAL A 146 -7.47 -11.49 16.22
C VAL A 146 -6.87 -12.24 17.41
N GLN A 147 -5.73 -12.89 17.17
CA GLN A 147 -4.91 -13.49 18.20
C GLN A 147 -3.70 -12.59 18.51
N PHE A 148 -3.44 -12.37 19.79
CA PHE A 148 -2.25 -11.68 20.31
C PHE A 148 -1.35 -12.65 21.03
N GLY A 149 -0.03 -12.48 20.86
CA GLY A 149 0.98 -13.33 21.47
C GLY A 149 1.03 -14.75 20.89
N TRP A 150 1.88 -15.57 21.48
CA TRP A 150 2.16 -16.93 21.08
C TRP A 150 2.07 -17.93 22.24
N GLY A 151 1.82 -19.18 21.90
CA GLY A 151 1.83 -20.31 22.85
C GLY A 151 0.78 -20.17 23.95
N ALA A 152 1.11 -20.60 25.16
CA ALA A 152 0.17 -20.66 26.28
C ALA A 152 -0.32 -19.31 26.80
N LYS A 153 0.39 -18.22 26.46
CA LYS A 153 0.01 -16.85 26.83
C LYS A 153 -0.76 -16.09 25.76
N GLN A 154 -1.07 -16.76 24.63
CA GLN A 154 -1.88 -16.14 23.59
C GLN A 154 -3.26 -15.71 24.12
N ARG A 155 -3.80 -14.65 23.55
CA ARG A 155 -5.16 -14.17 23.79
C ARG A 155 -5.85 -13.92 22.47
N ARG A 156 -7.15 -14.19 22.42
CA ARG A 156 -7.98 -13.91 21.25
C ARG A 156 -9.02 -12.87 21.59
N ILE A 157 -9.30 -12.03 20.63
CA ILE A 157 -10.42 -11.11 20.71
C ILE A 157 -11.29 -11.28 19.48
N TRP A 158 -12.58 -11.11 19.65
CA TRP A 158 -13.54 -10.99 18.56
C TRP A 158 -14.27 -9.65 18.72
N ALA A 159 -14.06 -8.72 17.81
CA ALA A 159 -14.46 -7.34 17.95
C ALA A 159 -13.83 -6.71 19.22
N ALA A 160 -14.59 -6.49 20.28
CA ALA A 160 -14.12 -5.99 21.59
C ALA A 160 -14.21 -7.03 22.71
N GLU A 161 -14.66 -8.25 22.41
CA GLU A 161 -14.77 -9.35 23.38
C GLU A 161 -13.47 -10.15 23.47
N VAL A 162 -13.13 -10.62 24.65
CA VAL A 162 -11.93 -11.42 24.89
C VAL A 162 -12.28 -12.91 25.05
N ASP A 163 -11.29 -13.78 24.87
CA ASP A 163 -11.41 -15.24 24.95
C ASP A 163 -11.82 -15.80 26.33
N SER A 164 -11.89 -14.93 27.34
CA SER A 164 -12.47 -15.29 28.65
C SER A 164 -13.99 -15.15 28.69
N THR A 165 -14.62 -14.59 27.65
CA THR A 165 -16.07 -14.57 27.48
C THR A 165 -16.52 -15.77 26.67
N SER A 166 -17.69 -16.34 27.00
CA SER A 166 -18.19 -17.58 26.38
C SER A 166 -18.39 -17.49 24.86
N ALA A 167 -18.57 -16.29 24.31
CA ALA A 167 -18.79 -16.05 22.88
C ALA A 167 -17.54 -16.31 21.99
N VAL A 168 -16.33 -16.38 22.59
CA VAL A 168 -15.06 -16.56 21.86
C VAL A 168 -14.45 -17.94 22.13
N SER A 169 -14.98 -18.68 23.10
CA SER A 169 -14.48 -20.01 23.49
C SER A 169 -15.15 -21.18 22.75
N GLU A 170 -16.22 -20.93 22.01
CA GLU A 170 -16.87 -21.89 21.11
C GLU A 170 -16.32 -21.75 19.67
#